data_e81336465ade7f8d56a4e674315f7643
#
_entry.id   e81336465ade7f8d56a4e674315f7643
#
_cell.length_a   1.000
_cell.length_b   1.000
_cell.length_c   1.000
_cell.angle_alpha   90.00
_cell.angle_beta   90.00
_cell.angle_gamma   90.00
#
_symmetry.space_group_name_H-M   'P 1'
#
loop_
_entity.id
_entity.type
_entity.pdbx_description
1 polymer ?
#
loop_
_entity_poly.entity_id
_entity_poly.type
_entity_poly.pdbx_seq_one_letter_code
_entity_poly.pdbx_strand_id
1 'polypeptide(L)'
;MTTERGAELTTTQRGALPPIVPLALIVGVSPFATDMYIPALPAIARDLATTPGAVQLSLTAFLVAFAVGQLLAGPVSDGIGRRPLMLVGTAVFALASVGCALAPDAVTLVIARVLQGLAGAAGAVAGRAMVSDVTDGPRMAKVFGTLAAINAIGPVVAPLAGGAVLTVASWRLMFVVLAALGVVFFVFVVLRFHETLPGQRRGGVGFAANRDRIRQLLAIGRFRAYVLTGVLSTIGFFAYIATSSFVFQTQYGFSEGLYTLVFATNASMMIVTTLVFRRVVGRWSEDGLLSFGLAVGTLGALGVLTSALLGLGPVPVWCSLAVVTGAWGFVLPAAITRTQHVGAAHPGTAAALQGGLTFGLGGLGTPLAGALGGTALAMGSVMAVLMAAAVVVQLVATRRARVDA
;
A
#
# COMPACT_ATOMS: atom_id res chain seq x y z
N MET A 1 -32.33 46.67 -9.10
CA MET A 1 -31.31 46.38 -10.09
C MET A 1 -29.96 46.46 -9.40
N THR A 2 -29.51 45.41 -8.78
CA THR A 2 -28.17 45.26 -8.21
C THR A 2 -27.63 43.94 -8.73
N THR A 3 -26.66 44.06 -9.57
CA THR A 3 -26.04 43.08 -10.41
C THR A 3 -25.31 42.03 -9.61
N GLU A 4 -25.70 40.78 -9.79
CA GLU A 4 -24.89 39.59 -9.57
C GLU A 4 -23.66 39.67 -10.45
N ARG A 5 -22.51 40.05 -9.90
CA ARG A 5 -21.20 39.68 -10.41
C ARG A 5 -20.65 38.56 -9.52
N GLY A 6 -21.23 37.37 -9.67
CA GLY A 6 -20.60 36.13 -9.26
C GLY A 6 -19.31 35.95 -10.03
N ALA A 7 -18.21 35.83 -9.33
CA ALA A 7 -16.89 35.67 -9.86
C ALA A 7 -16.80 34.41 -10.72
N GLU A 8 -16.94 34.52 -12.05
CA GLU A 8 -16.33 33.60 -13.01
C GLU A 8 -14.82 33.73 -12.85
N LEU A 9 -14.25 32.90 -11.99
CA LEU A 9 -12.81 32.65 -11.98
C LEU A 9 -12.47 32.07 -13.34
N THR A 10 -11.92 32.91 -14.18
CA THR A 10 -11.51 32.61 -15.54
C THR A 10 -10.60 31.37 -15.58
N THR A 11 -10.90 30.44 -16.45
CA THR A 11 -10.18 29.18 -16.79
C THR A 11 -8.69 29.37 -17.13
N THR A 12 -8.20 30.56 -17.21
CA THR A 12 -6.82 30.93 -17.59
C THR A 12 -5.79 30.90 -16.46
N GLN A 13 -6.16 30.62 -15.21
CA GLN A 13 -5.21 30.55 -14.08
C GLN A 13 -4.94 29.12 -13.55
N ARG A 14 -5.49 28.08 -14.19
CA ARG A 14 -5.19 26.70 -13.79
C ARG A 14 -3.89 26.27 -14.46
N GLY A 15 -2.89 25.91 -13.66
CA GLY A 15 -1.60 25.39 -14.14
C GLY A 15 -1.78 24.19 -15.08
N ALA A 16 -0.82 23.94 -15.95
CA ALA A 16 -0.84 22.79 -16.86
C ALA A 16 -0.76 21.49 -16.03
N LEU A 17 -1.56 20.47 -16.45
CA LEU A 17 -1.48 19.13 -15.84
C LEU A 17 -0.07 18.56 -16.08
N PRO A 18 0.60 18.05 -15.03
CA PRO A 18 1.88 17.35 -15.20
C PRO A 18 1.75 16.15 -16.14
N PRO A 19 2.84 15.70 -16.78
CA PRO A 19 2.83 14.50 -17.63
C PRO A 19 2.32 13.29 -16.84
N ILE A 20 1.25 12.65 -17.34
CA ILE A 20 0.48 11.64 -16.59
C ILE A 20 1.33 10.39 -16.27
N VAL A 21 2.16 9.90 -17.20
CA VAL A 21 2.95 8.68 -17.00
C VAL A 21 4.02 8.86 -15.92
N PRO A 22 4.91 9.86 -15.97
CA PRO A 22 5.84 10.10 -14.87
C PRO A 22 5.15 10.35 -13.53
N LEU A 23 4.04 11.11 -13.53
CA LEU A 23 3.25 11.36 -12.34
C LEU A 23 2.69 10.06 -11.73
N ALA A 24 2.16 9.16 -12.56
CA ALA A 24 1.63 7.88 -12.13
C ALA A 24 2.71 6.98 -11.53
N LEU A 25 3.90 6.97 -12.13
CA LEU A 25 5.03 6.19 -11.61
C LEU A 25 5.56 6.75 -10.29
N ILE A 26 5.61 8.07 -10.12
CA ILE A 26 5.98 8.71 -8.84
C ILE A 26 4.93 8.38 -7.77
N VAL A 27 3.65 8.53 -8.07
CA VAL A 27 2.55 8.21 -7.14
C VAL A 27 2.52 6.73 -6.80
N GLY A 28 2.89 5.86 -7.74
CA GLY A 28 2.89 4.41 -7.61
C GLY A 28 4.25 3.78 -7.31
N VAL A 29 5.21 4.54 -6.79
CA VAL A 29 6.55 4.01 -6.50
C VAL A 29 6.54 2.94 -5.40
N SER A 30 5.55 2.97 -4.49
CA SER A 30 5.48 2.07 -3.34
C SER A 30 5.47 0.58 -3.72
N PRO A 31 4.62 0.06 -4.63
CA PRO A 31 4.67 -1.34 -5.05
C PRO A 31 6.05 -1.75 -5.61
N PHE A 32 6.71 -0.88 -6.37
CA PHE A 32 8.06 -1.20 -6.85
C PHE A 32 9.06 -1.28 -5.71
N ALA A 33 8.99 -0.38 -4.73
CA ALA A 33 9.87 -0.38 -3.58
C ALA A 33 9.58 -1.53 -2.59
N THR A 34 8.38 -2.09 -2.56
CA THR A 34 8.00 -3.18 -1.66
C THR A 34 8.07 -4.54 -2.35
N ASP A 35 7.42 -4.69 -3.50
CA ASP A 35 7.14 -6.00 -4.06
C ASP A 35 8.31 -6.53 -4.91
N MET A 36 9.11 -5.62 -5.51
CA MET A 36 10.28 -6.01 -6.30
C MET A 36 11.33 -6.74 -5.47
N TYR A 37 11.43 -6.41 -4.18
CA TYR A 37 12.48 -6.97 -3.34
C TYR A 37 12.02 -8.19 -2.50
N ILE A 38 10.71 -8.52 -2.48
CA ILE A 38 10.17 -9.67 -1.74
C ILE A 38 10.83 -10.99 -2.14
N PRO A 39 11.06 -11.31 -3.43
CA PRO A 39 11.76 -12.53 -3.81
C PRO A 39 13.20 -12.64 -3.26
N ALA A 40 13.82 -11.50 -2.95
CA ALA A 40 15.20 -11.43 -2.46
C ALA A 40 15.34 -11.59 -0.94
N LEU A 41 14.24 -11.55 -0.16
CA LEU A 41 14.30 -11.57 1.31
C LEU A 41 15.16 -12.70 1.89
N PRO A 42 15.08 -13.97 1.40
CA PRO A 42 15.96 -15.03 1.89
C PRO A 42 17.44 -14.82 1.52
N ALA A 43 17.73 -14.28 0.32
CA ALA A 43 19.07 -13.94 -0.11
C ALA A 43 19.67 -12.83 0.76
N ILE A 44 18.91 -11.80 1.08
CA ILE A 44 19.30 -10.71 1.98
C ILE A 44 19.60 -11.24 3.39
N ALA A 45 18.76 -12.14 3.92
CA ALA A 45 18.98 -12.72 5.24
C ALA A 45 20.31 -13.50 5.30
N ARG A 46 20.64 -14.24 4.26
CA ARG A 46 21.91 -14.97 4.15
C ARG A 46 23.11 -14.03 4.00
N ASP A 47 23.00 -13.02 3.11
CA ASP A 47 24.11 -12.09 2.80
C ASP A 47 24.46 -11.18 3.98
N LEU A 48 23.44 -10.72 4.73
CA LEU A 48 23.61 -9.90 5.92
C LEU A 48 23.75 -10.72 7.22
N ALA A 49 23.87 -12.06 7.13
CA ALA A 49 24.02 -13.00 8.25
C ALA A 49 22.99 -12.73 9.39
N THR A 50 21.71 -12.56 9.04
CA THR A 50 20.66 -12.13 9.97
C THR A 50 19.42 -13.04 9.90
N THR A 51 18.46 -12.81 10.80
CA THR A 51 17.23 -13.60 10.88
C THR A 51 16.18 -13.14 9.86
N PRO A 52 15.25 -14.02 9.43
CA PRO A 52 14.12 -13.65 8.59
C PRO A 52 13.33 -12.48 9.14
N GLY A 53 13.04 -12.45 10.45
CA GLY A 53 12.33 -11.36 11.10
C GLY A 53 13.05 -10.01 11.01
N ALA A 54 14.39 -10.00 11.13
CA ALA A 54 15.18 -8.78 11.02
C ALA A 54 15.14 -8.19 9.60
N VAL A 55 15.19 -9.04 8.56
CA VAL A 55 15.04 -8.55 7.18
C VAL A 55 13.61 -8.09 6.91
N GLN A 56 12.61 -8.79 7.42
CA GLN A 56 11.21 -8.39 7.28
C GLN A 56 10.91 -7.05 7.96
N LEU A 57 11.63 -6.70 9.04
CA LEU A 57 11.53 -5.37 9.64
C LEU A 57 11.88 -4.24 8.67
N SER A 58 12.73 -4.46 7.68
CA SER A 58 13.04 -3.45 6.66
C SER A 58 11.83 -3.14 5.77
N LEU A 59 10.98 -4.14 5.47
CA LEU A 59 9.71 -3.94 4.77
C LEU A 59 8.71 -3.19 5.64
N THR A 60 8.57 -3.60 6.91
CA THR A 60 7.74 -2.90 7.89
C THR A 60 8.16 -1.45 8.05
N ALA A 61 9.45 -1.19 8.18
CA ALA A 61 10.02 0.14 8.34
C ALA A 61 9.64 1.06 7.18
N PHE A 62 9.74 0.55 5.95
CA PHE A 62 9.29 1.27 4.76
C PHE A 62 7.78 1.57 4.82
N LEU A 63 6.94 0.56 5.09
CA LEU A 63 5.47 0.70 5.10
C LEU A 63 5.00 1.67 6.19
N VAL A 64 5.53 1.55 7.41
CA VAL A 64 5.22 2.46 8.52
C VAL A 64 5.69 3.88 8.19
N ALA A 65 6.92 4.04 7.72
CA ALA A 65 7.46 5.33 7.32
C ALA A 65 6.66 5.95 6.16
N PHE A 66 6.25 5.15 5.17
CA PHE A 66 5.40 5.60 4.07
C PHE A 66 4.03 6.06 4.57
N ALA A 67 3.41 5.32 5.50
CA ALA A 67 2.14 5.71 6.11
C ALA A 67 2.24 7.00 6.93
N VAL A 68 3.26 7.12 7.78
CA VAL A 68 3.55 8.35 8.53
C VAL A 68 3.84 9.51 7.58
N GLY A 69 4.65 9.26 6.55
CA GLY A 69 4.97 10.24 5.52
C GLY A 69 3.72 10.75 4.79
N GLN A 70 2.74 9.90 4.50
CA GLN A 70 1.48 10.34 3.90
C GLN A 70 0.69 11.31 4.79
N LEU A 71 0.71 11.10 6.11
CA LEU A 71 0.03 12.00 7.06
C LEU A 71 0.73 13.36 7.19
N LEU A 72 2.06 13.36 7.12
CA LEU A 72 2.88 14.57 7.28
C LEU A 72 3.02 15.36 5.97
N ALA A 73 3.10 14.66 4.82
CA ALA A 73 3.36 15.27 3.53
C ALA A 73 2.24 16.22 3.08
N GLY A 74 0.98 15.98 3.45
CA GLY A 74 -0.14 16.86 3.12
C GLY A 74 0.08 18.29 3.65
N PRO A 75 0.10 18.49 4.97
CA PRO A 75 0.34 19.81 5.58
C PRO A 75 1.67 20.45 5.15
N VAL A 76 2.74 19.67 5.05
CA VAL A 76 4.03 20.17 4.54
C VAL A 76 3.92 20.70 3.13
N SER A 77 3.27 19.93 2.24
CA SER A 77 3.02 20.31 0.85
C SER A 77 2.16 21.57 0.72
N ASP A 78 1.20 21.77 1.64
CA ASP A 78 0.38 22.98 1.69
C ASP A 78 1.17 24.21 2.14
N GLY A 79 2.22 24.01 2.95
CA GLY A 79 3.09 25.08 3.43
C GLY A 79 4.17 25.48 2.44
N ILE A 80 4.96 24.53 1.94
CA ILE A 80 6.14 24.81 1.09
C ILE A 80 5.84 24.77 -0.41
N GLY A 81 4.69 24.17 -0.82
CA GLY A 81 4.31 23.95 -2.21
C GLY A 81 4.47 22.48 -2.64
N ARG A 82 3.80 22.12 -3.74
CA ARG A 82 3.75 20.74 -4.26
C ARG A 82 5.10 20.33 -4.87
N ARG A 83 5.62 21.21 -5.75
CA ARG A 83 6.86 20.96 -6.49
C ARG A 83 8.08 20.84 -5.59
N PRO A 84 8.36 21.74 -4.62
CA PRO A 84 9.48 21.59 -3.69
C PRO A 84 9.44 20.28 -2.89
N LEU A 85 8.26 19.90 -2.36
CA LEU A 85 8.12 18.64 -1.64
C LEU A 85 8.42 17.43 -2.53
N MET A 86 7.96 17.44 -3.78
CA MET A 86 8.20 16.36 -4.73
C MET A 86 9.67 16.27 -5.13
N LEU A 87 10.37 17.40 -5.31
CA LEU A 87 11.81 17.44 -5.58
C LEU A 87 12.61 16.82 -4.42
N VAL A 88 12.33 17.26 -3.20
CA VAL A 88 12.98 16.69 -2.01
C VAL A 88 12.67 15.21 -1.88
N GLY A 89 11.40 14.83 -2.03
CA GLY A 89 10.96 13.43 -1.95
C GLY A 89 11.68 12.54 -2.96
N THR A 90 11.73 12.91 -4.24
CA THR A 90 12.39 12.10 -5.27
C THR A 90 13.90 12.03 -5.09
N ALA A 91 14.57 13.13 -4.67
CA ALA A 91 15.99 13.15 -4.38
C ALA A 91 16.33 12.25 -3.17
N VAL A 92 15.60 12.40 -2.06
CA VAL A 92 15.82 11.57 -0.86
C VAL A 92 15.49 10.10 -1.15
N PHE A 93 14.47 9.80 -1.96
CA PHE A 93 14.17 8.43 -2.39
C PHE A 93 15.34 7.80 -3.14
N ALA A 94 15.96 8.54 -4.08
CA ALA A 94 17.13 8.06 -4.81
C ALA A 94 18.31 7.80 -3.87
N LEU A 95 18.64 8.76 -2.99
CA LEU A 95 19.74 8.64 -2.02
C LEU A 95 19.51 7.49 -1.03
N ALA A 96 18.30 7.37 -0.49
CA ALA A 96 17.95 6.28 0.41
C ALA A 96 18.01 4.91 -0.29
N SER A 97 17.65 4.85 -1.59
CA SER A 97 17.80 3.62 -2.38
C SER A 97 19.28 3.25 -2.56
N VAL A 98 20.16 4.21 -2.77
CA VAL A 98 21.63 3.97 -2.75
C VAL A 98 22.05 3.47 -1.37
N GLY A 99 21.55 4.07 -0.28
CA GLY A 99 21.82 3.60 1.08
C GLY A 99 21.38 2.15 1.30
N CYS A 100 20.21 1.74 0.76
CA CYS A 100 19.78 0.34 0.79
C CYS A 100 20.72 -0.58 0.00
N ALA A 101 21.17 -0.16 -1.19
CA ALA A 101 22.09 -0.95 -2.02
C ALA A 101 23.46 -1.17 -1.36
N LEU A 102 23.92 -0.20 -0.59
CA LEU A 102 25.22 -0.22 0.09
C LEU A 102 25.15 -0.72 1.54
N ALA A 103 23.98 -1.11 2.03
CA ALA A 103 23.77 -1.53 3.41
C ALA A 103 24.69 -2.73 3.78
N PRO A 104 25.56 -2.57 4.81
CA PRO A 104 26.45 -3.66 5.26
C PRO A 104 25.75 -4.61 6.23
N ASP A 105 24.66 -4.18 6.85
CA ASP A 105 23.92 -4.91 7.88
C ASP A 105 22.42 -4.58 7.84
N ALA A 106 21.62 -5.36 8.59
CA ALA A 106 20.17 -5.21 8.63
C ALA A 106 19.71 -3.86 9.24
N VAL A 107 20.46 -3.31 10.18
CA VAL A 107 20.09 -2.04 10.86
C VAL A 107 20.21 -0.89 9.87
N THR A 108 21.33 -0.81 9.16
CA THR A 108 21.56 0.19 8.10
C THR A 108 20.48 0.08 7.01
N LEU A 109 20.15 -1.16 6.60
CA LEU A 109 19.07 -1.39 5.63
C LEU A 109 17.73 -0.84 6.17
N VAL A 110 17.37 -1.13 7.43
CA VAL A 110 16.12 -0.64 8.05
C VAL A 110 16.07 0.88 8.08
N ILE A 111 17.17 1.54 8.48
CA ILE A 111 17.24 3.01 8.52
C ILE A 111 17.06 3.61 7.12
N ALA A 112 17.75 3.07 6.12
CA ALA A 112 17.62 3.51 4.74
C ALA A 112 16.18 3.31 4.22
N ARG A 113 15.52 2.20 4.60
CA ARG A 113 14.12 1.92 4.26
C ARG A 113 13.13 2.89 4.91
N VAL A 114 13.39 3.36 6.13
CA VAL A 114 12.59 4.45 6.75
C VAL A 114 12.66 5.71 5.90
N LEU A 115 13.88 6.15 5.55
CA LEU A 115 14.07 7.34 4.71
C LEU A 115 13.41 7.18 3.34
N GLN A 116 13.56 6.01 2.72
CA GLN A 116 12.96 5.70 1.43
C GLN A 116 11.42 5.73 1.48
N GLY A 117 10.82 5.21 2.57
CA GLY A 117 9.36 5.23 2.78
C GLY A 117 8.81 6.65 2.95
N LEU A 118 9.43 7.47 3.81
CA LEU A 118 9.05 8.88 3.99
C LEU A 118 9.13 9.66 2.67
N ALA A 119 10.21 9.45 1.93
CA ALA A 119 10.48 10.11 0.66
C ALA A 119 9.48 9.69 -0.44
N GLY A 120 9.18 8.41 -0.56
CA GLY A 120 8.16 7.89 -1.47
C GLY A 120 6.77 8.44 -1.18
N ALA A 121 6.41 8.58 0.10
CA ALA A 121 5.15 9.19 0.51
C ALA A 121 5.05 10.65 0.11
N ALA A 122 6.13 11.42 0.24
CA ALA A 122 6.19 12.83 -0.17
C ALA A 122 5.86 12.99 -1.66
N GLY A 123 6.47 12.17 -2.52
CA GLY A 123 6.18 12.15 -3.96
C GLY A 123 4.74 11.75 -4.27
N ALA A 124 4.23 10.70 -3.61
CA ALA A 124 2.88 10.20 -3.82
C ALA A 124 1.79 11.21 -3.40
N VAL A 125 1.97 11.89 -2.27
CA VAL A 125 1.01 12.89 -1.77
C VAL A 125 1.05 14.14 -2.61
N ALA A 126 2.24 14.69 -2.89
CA ALA A 126 2.39 15.88 -3.73
C ALA A 126 1.83 15.64 -5.14
N GLY A 127 2.08 14.46 -5.72
CA GLY A 127 1.56 14.12 -7.04
C GLY A 127 0.03 14.07 -7.10
N ARG A 128 -0.61 13.46 -6.11
CA ARG A 128 -2.09 13.47 -6.02
C ARG A 128 -2.64 14.87 -5.81
N ALA A 129 -1.99 15.69 -4.97
CA ALA A 129 -2.38 17.06 -4.74
C ALA A 129 -2.29 17.92 -6.01
N MET A 130 -1.20 17.77 -6.80
CA MET A 130 -1.07 18.46 -8.10
C MET A 130 -2.24 18.17 -9.03
N VAL A 131 -2.71 16.91 -9.10
CA VAL A 131 -3.89 16.56 -9.91
C VAL A 131 -5.12 17.31 -9.41
N SER A 132 -5.35 17.32 -8.10
CA SER A 132 -6.50 17.99 -7.49
C SER A 132 -6.46 19.53 -7.65
N ASP A 133 -5.25 20.12 -7.69
CA ASP A 133 -5.08 21.57 -7.86
C ASP A 133 -5.44 22.05 -9.26
N VAL A 134 -5.24 21.21 -10.31
CA VAL A 134 -5.38 21.61 -11.72
C VAL A 134 -6.55 20.93 -12.45
N THR A 135 -7.24 19.99 -11.81
CA THR A 135 -8.38 19.27 -12.40
C THR A 135 -9.58 19.24 -11.44
N ASP A 136 -10.78 19.09 -12.01
CA ASP A 136 -12.03 18.92 -11.28
C ASP A 136 -13.00 17.99 -12.04
N GLY A 137 -14.09 17.64 -11.38
CA GLY A 137 -15.19 16.87 -11.94
C GLY A 137 -14.77 15.61 -12.71
N PRO A 138 -15.35 15.36 -13.90
CA PRO A 138 -15.06 14.18 -14.70
C PRO A 138 -13.60 14.05 -15.16
N ARG A 139 -12.91 15.20 -15.36
CA ARG A 139 -11.49 15.21 -15.75
C ARG A 139 -10.61 14.72 -14.62
N MET A 140 -10.86 15.15 -13.38
CA MET A 140 -10.17 14.66 -12.19
C MET A 140 -10.36 13.15 -12.03
N ALA A 141 -11.60 12.67 -12.14
CA ALA A 141 -11.91 11.24 -12.04
C ALA A 141 -11.15 10.41 -13.10
N LYS A 142 -11.06 10.91 -14.35
CA LYS A 142 -10.32 10.25 -15.44
C LYS A 142 -8.82 10.16 -15.13
N VAL A 143 -8.21 11.23 -14.62
CA VAL A 143 -6.78 11.23 -14.28
C VAL A 143 -6.51 10.27 -13.12
N PHE A 144 -7.27 10.34 -12.02
CA PHE A 144 -7.12 9.40 -10.90
C PHE A 144 -7.38 7.96 -11.32
N GLY A 145 -8.35 7.71 -12.20
CA GLY A 145 -8.58 6.38 -12.79
C GLY A 145 -7.37 5.86 -13.56
N THR A 146 -6.69 6.72 -14.32
CA THR A 146 -5.45 6.37 -15.04
C THR A 146 -4.31 6.08 -14.06
N LEU A 147 -4.12 6.91 -13.02
CA LEU A 147 -3.14 6.65 -11.97
C LEU A 147 -3.39 5.31 -11.28
N ALA A 148 -4.63 5.03 -10.95
CA ALA A 148 -5.03 3.76 -10.31
C ALA A 148 -4.77 2.55 -11.23
N ALA A 149 -5.06 2.66 -12.54
CA ALA A 149 -4.81 1.59 -13.50
C ALA A 149 -3.31 1.25 -13.64
N ILE A 150 -2.44 2.29 -13.71
CA ILE A 150 -0.99 2.10 -13.76
C ILE A 150 -0.49 1.48 -12.46
N ASN A 151 -0.98 1.93 -11.31
CA ASN A 151 -0.58 1.39 -10.01
C ASN A 151 -1.04 -0.05 -9.77
N ALA A 152 -2.16 -0.47 -10.37
CA ALA A 152 -2.65 -1.85 -10.27
C ALA A 152 -1.73 -2.88 -10.95
N ILE A 153 -0.86 -2.44 -11.87
CA ILE A 153 0.11 -3.31 -12.55
C ILE A 153 1.33 -3.58 -11.64
N GLY A 154 1.64 -2.65 -10.73
CA GLY A 154 2.80 -2.72 -9.85
C GLY A 154 2.99 -4.05 -9.13
N PRO A 155 1.99 -4.60 -8.41
CA PRO A 155 2.11 -5.86 -7.67
C PRO A 155 2.40 -7.11 -8.54
N VAL A 156 2.20 -7.04 -9.85
CA VAL A 156 2.57 -8.12 -10.77
C VAL A 156 3.94 -7.89 -11.39
N VAL A 157 4.17 -6.68 -11.90
CA VAL A 157 5.42 -6.34 -12.62
C VAL A 157 6.60 -6.24 -11.67
N ALA A 158 6.42 -5.69 -10.47
CA ALA A 158 7.53 -5.47 -9.56
C ALA A 158 8.19 -6.79 -9.08
N PRO A 159 7.48 -7.83 -8.63
CA PRO A 159 8.11 -9.10 -8.27
C PRO A 159 8.75 -9.82 -9.46
N LEU A 160 8.13 -9.73 -10.65
CA LEU A 160 8.71 -10.30 -11.88
C LEU A 160 10.04 -9.61 -12.23
N ALA A 161 10.09 -8.29 -12.15
CA ALA A 161 11.33 -7.52 -12.33
C ALA A 161 12.37 -7.90 -11.27
N GLY A 162 11.95 -8.05 -10.00
CA GLY A 162 12.81 -8.49 -8.91
C GLY A 162 13.38 -9.89 -9.13
N GLY A 163 12.53 -10.85 -9.49
CA GLY A 163 12.96 -12.20 -9.84
C GLY A 163 13.95 -12.22 -11.01
N ALA A 164 13.70 -11.43 -12.06
CA ALA A 164 14.59 -11.31 -13.20
C ALA A 164 15.96 -10.71 -12.81
N VAL A 165 15.99 -9.74 -11.92
CA VAL A 165 17.26 -9.18 -11.40
C VAL A 165 18.06 -10.25 -10.66
N LEU A 166 17.41 -11.09 -9.84
CA LEU A 166 18.10 -12.13 -9.07
C LEU A 166 18.74 -13.21 -9.93
N THR A 167 18.27 -13.42 -11.18
CA THR A 167 18.90 -14.40 -12.08
C THR A 167 20.26 -13.96 -12.60
N VAL A 168 20.56 -12.66 -12.58
CA VAL A 168 21.79 -12.07 -13.19
C VAL A 168 22.65 -11.30 -12.20
N ALA A 169 22.10 -10.92 -11.03
CA ALA A 169 22.82 -10.08 -10.08
C ALA A 169 22.35 -10.29 -8.64
N SER A 170 23.04 -9.66 -7.69
CA SER A 170 22.65 -9.66 -6.29
C SER A 170 21.39 -8.78 -6.05
N TRP A 171 20.74 -8.98 -4.91
CA TRP A 171 19.62 -8.18 -4.43
C TRP A 171 19.91 -6.66 -4.39
N ARG A 172 21.18 -6.28 -4.23
CA ARG A 172 21.62 -4.88 -4.22
C ARG A 172 21.28 -4.15 -5.51
N LEU A 173 21.32 -4.86 -6.66
CA LEU A 173 20.96 -4.25 -7.96
C LEU A 173 19.49 -3.78 -7.99
N MET A 174 18.58 -4.42 -7.25
CA MET A 174 17.18 -3.94 -7.15
C MET A 174 17.11 -2.51 -6.60
N PHE A 175 17.90 -2.24 -5.56
CA PHE A 175 17.96 -0.90 -4.97
C PHE A 175 18.70 0.10 -5.86
N VAL A 176 19.68 -0.34 -6.65
CA VAL A 176 20.31 0.49 -7.69
C VAL A 176 19.27 0.86 -8.77
N VAL A 177 18.43 -0.06 -9.19
CA VAL A 177 17.33 0.22 -10.13
C VAL A 177 16.35 1.22 -9.51
N LEU A 178 15.97 1.06 -8.24
CA LEU A 178 15.12 2.03 -7.54
C LEU A 178 15.78 3.40 -7.40
N ALA A 179 17.10 3.46 -7.17
CA ALA A 179 17.84 4.70 -7.14
C ALA A 179 17.82 5.39 -8.51
N ALA A 180 18.07 4.63 -9.58
CA ALA A 180 18.00 5.15 -10.95
C ALA A 180 16.59 5.68 -11.30
N LEU A 181 15.53 4.96 -10.90
CA LEU A 181 14.14 5.45 -11.03
C LEU A 181 13.93 6.74 -10.24
N GLY A 182 14.43 6.85 -9.02
CA GLY A 182 14.37 8.07 -8.21
C GLY A 182 15.06 9.25 -8.89
N VAL A 183 16.23 9.05 -9.50
CA VAL A 183 16.94 10.07 -10.29
C VAL A 183 16.12 10.47 -11.51
N VAL A 184 15.57 9.50 -12.25
CA VAL A 184 14.69 9.78 -13.41
C VAL A 184 13.49 10.60 -12.97
N PHE A 185 12.84 10.25 -11.87
CA PHE A 185 11.71 11.02 -11.32
C PHE A 185 12.12 12.44 -10.94
N PHE A 186 13.26 12.58 -10.24
CA PHE A 186 13.80 13.91 -9.90
C PHE A 186 14.01 14.78 -11.14
N VAL A 187 14.67 14.24 -12.17
CA VAL A 187 14.90 14.94 -13.44
C VAL A 187 13.58 15.33 -14.12
N PHE A 188 12.59 14.43 -14.15
CA PHE A 188 11.26 14.77 -14.68
C PHE A 188 10.60 15.89 -13.89
N VAL A 189 10.69 15.89 -12.55
CA VAL A 189 10.12 16.95 -11.71
C VAL A 189 10.84 18.29 -11.98
N VAL A 190 12.16 18.29 -12.12
CA VAL A 190 12.93 19.49 -12.45
C VAL A 190 12.50 20.08 -13.79
N LEU A 191 12.41 19.24 -14.82
CA LEU A 191 12.26 19.68 -16.21
C LEU A 191 10.80 19.90 -16.64
N ARG A 192 9.84 19.18 -16.09
CA ARG A 192 8.46 19.11 -16.63
C ARG A 192 7.35 19.45 -15.65
N PHE A 193 7.64 19.52 -14.35
CA PHE A 193 6.62 19.80 -13.36
C PHE A 193 6.71 21.24 -12.90
N HIS A 194 5.57 21.93 -12.89
CA HIS A 194 5.45 23.31 -12.43
C HIS A 194 4.73 23.30 -11.07
N GLU A 195 4.92 24.38 -10.30
CA GLU A 195 4.18 24.55 -9.05
C GLU A 195 2.69 24.75 -9.36
N THR A 196 1.84 23.97 -8.69
CA THR A 196 0.38 24.03 -8.88
C THR A 196 -0.33 24.76 -7.75
N LEU A 197 0.34 24.93 -6.59
CA LEU A 197 -0.22 25.65 -5.46
C LEU A 197 0.19 27.13 -5.50
N PRO A 198 -0.73 28.08 -5.76
CA PRO A 198 -0.45 29.50 -5.75
C PRO A 198 0.09 29.93 -4.39
N GLY A 199 1.09 30.83 -4.36
CA GLY A 199 1.72 31.31 -3.12
C GLY A 199 0.74 31.89 -2.09
N GLN A 200 -0.35 32.51 -2.56
CA GLN A 200 -1.42 33.07 -1.73
C GLN A 200 -2.26 32.00 -1.01
N ARG A 201 -2.25 30.75 -1.46
CA ARG A 201 -2.94 29.61 -0.85
C ARG A 201 -2.03 28.77 0.06
N ARG A 202 -0.75 29.13 0.16
CA ARG A 202 0.20 28.51 1.08
C ARG A 202 -0.08 29.00 2.49
N GLY A 203 -0.70 28.17 3.27
CA GLY A 203 -1.09 28.47 4.65
C GLY A 203 -1.95 27.32 5.11
N GLY A 204 -1.28 26.28 5.59
CA GLY A 204 -1.89 24.97 5.82
C GLY A 204 -3.12 25.01 6.69
N VAL A 205 -4.05 24.12 6.43
CA VAL A 205 -5.07 23.70 7.42
C VAL A 205 -4.26 23.24 8.63
N GLY A 206 -4.30 24.04 9.72
CA GLY A 206 -3.46 23.82 10.88
C GLY A 206 -3.64 22.39 11.40
N PHE A 207 -2.58 21.81 11.92
CA PHE A 207 -2.60 20.47 12.56
C PHE A 207 -3.75 20.31 13.56
N ALA A 208 -4.17 21.40 14.23
CA ALA A 208 -5.31 21.42 15.15
C ALA A 208 -6.64 21.06 14.46
N ALA A 209 -6.96 21.68 13.34
CA ALA A 209 -8.21 21.38 12.61
C ALA A 209 -8.24 19.94 12.07
N ASN A 210 -7.10 19.40 11.67
CA ASN A 210 -6.99 18.00 11.25
C ASN A 210 -7.18 17.06 12.43
N ARG A 211 -6.62 17.38 13.61
CA ARG A 211 -6.81 16.60 14.84
C ARG A 211 -8.28 16.49 15.23
N ASP A 212 -9.03 17.59 15.13
CA ASP A 212 -10.45 17.58 15.50
C ASP A 212 -11.29 16.75 14.53
N ARG A 213 -10.99 16.80 13.22
CA ARG A 213 -11.60 15.91 12.22
C ARG A 213 -11.31 14.44 12.49
N ILE A 214 -10.06 14.12 12.82
CA ILE A 214 -9.64 12.77 13.22
C ILE A 214 -10.43 12.31 14.43
N ARG A 215 -10.55 13.15 15.48
CA ARG A 215 -11.29 12.83 16.70
C ARG A 215 -12.77 12.59 16.40
N GLN A 216 -13.40 13.42 15.56
CA GLN A 216 -14.79 13.24 15.14
C GLN A 216 -15.00 11.91 14.43
N LEU A 217 -14.14 11.55 13.47
CA LEU A 217 -14.23 10.27 12.75
C LEU A 217 -14.02 9.08 13.68
N LEU A 218 -13.01 9.17 14.57
CA LEU A 218 -12.73 8.11 15.54
C LEU A 218 -13.80 8.01 16.65
N ALA A 219 -14.64 9.02 16.85
CA ALA A 219 -15.80 8.92 17.73
C ALA A 219 -16.91 8.01 17.14
N ILE A 220 -16.97 7.87 15.81
CA ILE A 220 -17.98 7.04 15.13
C ILE A 220 -17.59 5.56 15.29
N GLY A 221 -18.36 4.80 16.07
CA GLY A 221 -18.08 3.38 16.34
C GLY A 221 -17.98 2.52 15.08
N ARG A 222 -18.84 2.75 14.09
CA ARG A 222 -18.84 2.04 12.81
C ARG A 222 -17.59 2.35 11.97
N PHE A 223 -17.12 3.60 11.99
CA PHE A 223 -15.89 4.00 11.32
C PHE A 223 -14.68 3.22 11.88
N ARG A 224 -14.56 3.20 13.22
CA ARG A 224 -13.50 2.42 13.89
C ARG A 224 -13.55 0.94 13.55
N ALA A 225 -14.76 0.36 13.50
CA ALA A 225 -14.91 -1.05 13.19
C ALA A 225 -14.45 -1.39 11.76
N TYR A 226 -14.83 -0.60 10.75
CA TYR A 226 -14.37 -0.82 9.37
C TYR A 226 -12.86 -0.59 9.21
N VAL A 227 -12.31 0.44 9.86
CA VAL A 227 -10.85 0.66 9.88
C VAL A 227 -10.15 -0.54 10.54
N LEU A 228 -10.63 -1.00 11.69
CA LEU A 228 -10.04 -2.14 12.41
C LEU A 228 -10.14 -3.44 11.60
N THR A 229 -11.26 -3.69 10.93
CA THR A 229 -11.41 -4.82 9.99
C THR A 229 -10.35 -4.74 8.88
N GLY A 230 -10.16 -3.57 8.28
CA GLY A 230 -9.12 -3.33 7.28
C GLY A 230 -7.72 -3.55 7.83
N VAL A 231 -7.41 -3.04 9.02
CA VAL A 231 -6.10 -3.21 9.68
C VAL A 231 -5.81 -4.69 9.96
N LEU A 232 -6.71 -5.40 10.63
CA LEU A 232 -6.51 -6.81 11.01
C LEU A 232 -6.32 -7.69 9.77
N SER A 233 -7.17 -7.53 8.77
CA SER A 233 -7.04 -8.29 7.52
C SER A 233 -5.74 -7.97 6.79
N THR A 234 -5.28 -6.70 6.81
CA THR A 234 -4.02 -6.28 6.17
C THR A 234 -2.80 -6.82 6.92
N ILE A 235 -2.80 -6.86 8.25
CA ILE A 235 -1.72 -7.49 9.02
C ILE A 235 -1.59 -8.97 8.60
N GLY A 236 -2.70 -9.71 8.49
CA GLY A 236 -2.70 -11.09 8.00
C GLY A 236 -2.19 -11.22 6.56
N PHE A 237 -2.58 -10.31 5.68
CA PHE A 237 -2.13 -10.30 4.29
C PHE A 237 -0.63 -10.00 4.16
N PHE A 238 -0.09 -9.06 4.91
CA PHE A 238 1.34 -8.75 4.89
C PHE A 238 2.19 -9.85 5.55
N ALA A 239 1.63 -10.62 6.51
CA ALA A 239 2.29 -11.82 7.00
C ALA A 239 2.54 -12.83 5.86
N TYR A 240 1.55 -13.03 4.95
CA TYR A 240 1.77 -13.80 3.73
C TYR A 240 2.84 -13.16 2.85
N ILE A 241 2.70 -11.87 2.53
CA ILE A 241 3.58 -11.17 1.57
C ILE A 241 5.07 -11.39 1.91
N ALA A 242 5.46 -11.15 3.15
CA ALA A 242 6.86 -11.19 3.56
C ALA A 242 7.36 -12.60 3.90
N THR A 243 6.48 -13.50 4.36
CA THR A 243 6.92 -14.84 4.81
C THR A 243 6.90 -15.86 3.69
N SER A 244 6.07 -15.67 2.66
CA SER A 244 5.93 -16.63 1.57
C SER A 244 7.25 -16.91 0.85
N SER A 245 8.14 -15.91 0.71
CA SER A 245 9.45 -16.10 0.09
C SER A 245 10.32 -17.09 0.88
N PHE A 246 10.31 -17.00 2.23
CA PHE A 246 11.03 -17.95 3.08
C PHE A 246 10.38 -19.33 3.05
N VAL A 247 9.04 -19.41 3.08
CA VAL A 247 8.30 -20.67 3.00
C VAL A 247 8.63 -21.41 1.72
N PHE A 248 8.48 -20.77 0.57
CA PHE A 248 8.70 -21.46 -0.70
C PHE A 248 10.17 -21.70 -1.02
N GLN A 249 11.07 -20.74 -0.76
CA GLN A 249 12.47 -20.87 -1.12
C GLN A 249 13.28 -21.63 -0.05
N THR A 250 13.09 -21.33 1.25
CA THR A 250 13.90 -21.92 2.32
C THR A 250 13.30 -23.22 2.83
N GLN A 251 11.97 -23.26 3.08
CA GLN A 251 11.34 -24.47 3.64
C GLN A 251 11.04 -25.51 2.56
N TYR A 252 10.56 -25.10 1.36
CA TYR A 252 10.19 -26.02 0.29
C TYR A 252 11.24 -26.14 -0.83
N GLY A 253 12.35 -25.39 -0.77
CA GLY A 253 13.46 -25.51 -1.72
C GLY A 253 13.19 -24.98 -3.14
N PHE A 254 12.20 -24.11 -3.31
CA PHE A 254 11.91 -23.50 -4.62
C PHE A 254 13.04 -22.56 -5.03
N SER A 255 13.35 -22.52 -6.32
CA SER A 255 14.21 -21.49 -6.88
C SER A 255 13.53 -20.10 -6.80
N GLU A 256 14.32 -19.04 -6.86
CA GLU A 256 13.83 -17.66 -6.88
C GLU A 256 12.86 -17.41 -8.04
N GLY A 257 13.14 -18.00 -9.22
CA GLY A 257 12.26 -17.93 -10.40
C GLY A 257 10.94 -18.63 -10.19
N LEU A 258 10.93 -19.83 -9.58
CA LEU A 258 9.70 -20.57 -9.29
C LEU A 258 8.87 -19.85 -8.22
N TYR A 259 9.51 -19.30 -7.19
CA TYR A 259 8.79 -18.45 -6.22
C TYR A 259 8.18 -17.20 -6.87
N THR A 260 8.91 -16.57 -7.78
CA THR A 260 8.39 -15.41 -8.52
C THR A 260 7.11 -15.76 -9.30
N LEU A 261 7.04 -16.98 -9.88
CA LEU A 261 5.82 -17.49 -10.53
C LEU A 261 4.68 -17.69 -9.53
N VAL A 262 4.96 -18.27 -8.34
CA VAL A 262 3.97 -18.40 -7.26
C VAL A 262 3.39 -17.04 -6.89
N PHE A 263 4.24 -16.05 -6.70
CA PHE A 263 3.81 -14.70 -6.32
C PHE A 263 3.00 -14.03 -7.45
N ALA A 264 3.47 -14.13 -8.70
CA ALA A 264 2.80 -13.55 -9.86
C ALA A 264 1.40 -14.16 -10.10
N THR A 265 1.25 -15.48 -9.95
CA THR A 265 -0.07 -16.14 -10.06
C THR A 265 -1.02 -15.70 -8.96
N ASN A 266 -0.54 -15.56 -7.73
CA ASN A 266 -1.32 -15.06 -6.61
C ASN A 266 -1.74 -13.59 -6.82
N ALA A 267 -0.83 -12.74 -7.27
CA ALA A 267 -1.13 -11.34 -7.59
C ALA A 267 -2.14 -11.23 -8.75
N SER A 268 -2.04 -12.10 -9.76
CA SER A 268 -3.00 -12.16 -10.86
C SER A 268 -4.39 -12.57 -10.39
N MET A 269 -4.50 -13.50 -9.43
CA MET A 269 -5.78 -13.87 -8.82
C MET A 269 -6.44 -12.67 -8.13
N MET A 270 -5.66 -11.85 -7.40
CA MET A 270 -6.15 -10.62 -6.78
C MET A 270 -6.68 -9.63 -7.84
N ILE A 271 -6.00 -9.47 -8.97
CA ILE A 271 -6.47 -8.60 -10.06
C ILE A 271 -7.78 -9.11 -10.64
N VAL A 272 -7.87 -10.40 -10.97
CA VAL A 272 -9.09 -11.02 -11.52
C VAL A 272 -10.27 -10.81 -10.57
N THR A 273 -10.10 -11.07 -9.29
CA THR A 273 -11.18 -10.93 -8.30
C THR A 273 -11.54 -9.46 -8.04
N THR A 274 -10.59 -8.52 -8.11
CA THR A 274 -10.89 -7.08 -8.08
C THR A 274 -11.71 -6.65 -9.30
N LEU A 275 -11.47 -7.21 -10.49
CA LEU A 275 -12.31 -6.95 -11.66
C LEU A 275 -13.71 -7.55 -11.50
N VAL A 276 -13.83 -8.73 -10.87
CA VAL A 276 -15.12 -9.32 -10.51
C VAL A 276 -15.86 -8.43 -9.50
N PHE A 277 -15.16 -7.96 -8.44
CA PHE A 277 -15.73 -7.01 -7.48
C PHE A 277 -16.36 -5.80 -8.18
N ARG A 278 -15.67 -5.19 -9.15
CA ARG A 278 -16.17 -4.05 -9.92
C ARG A 278 -17.46 -4.33 -10.69
N ARG A 279 -17.71 -5.60 -11.10
CA ARG A 279 -18.93 -6.00 -11.79
C ARG A 279 -20.10 -6.29 -10.86
N VAL A 280 -19.82 -6.72 -9.63
CA VAL A 280 -20.87 -7.14 -8.67
C VAL A 280 -21.20 -6.05 -7.65
N VAL A 281 -20.31 -5.06 -7.45
CA VAL A 281 -20.60 -3.89 -6.61
C VAL A 281 -21.80 -3.13 -7.17
N GLY A 282 -22.73 -2.76 -6.29
CA GLY A 282 -24.03 -2.17 -6.69
C GLY A 282 -25.17 -3.18 -6.87
N ARG A 283 -24.84 -4.48 -7.13
CA ARG A 283 -25.83 -5.56 -7.09
C ARG A 283 -25.87 -6.24 -5.71
N TRP A 284 -24.76 -6.30 -5.05
CA TRP A 284 -24.60 -6.82 -3.69
C TRP A 284 -24.26 -5.68 -2.74
N SER A 285 -24.66 -5.80 -1.48
CA SER A 285 -24.29 -4.81 -0.47
C SER A 285 -22.76 -4.86 -0.23
N GLU A 286 -22.18 -3.70 0.00
CA GLU A 286 -20.73 -3.58 0.29
C GLU A 286 -20.33 -4.36 1.55
N ASP A 287 -21.21 -4.36 2.59
CA ASP A 287 -21.01 -5.21 3.79
C ASP A 287 -21.06 -6.69 3.46
N GLY A 288 -21.93 -7.10 2.53
CA GLY A 288 -22.00 -8.47 2.03
C GLY A 288 -20.71 -8.88 1.32
N LEU A 289 -20.21 -8.01 0.41
CA LEU A 289 -18.96 -8.25 -0.31
C LEU A 289 -17.75 -8.29 0.62
N LEU A 290 -17.70 -7.41 1.63
CA LEU A 290 -16.64 -7.40 2.65
C LEU A 290 -16.68 -8.70 3.47
N SER A 291 -17.85 -9.09 3.95
CA SER A 291 -18.04 -10.31 4.74
C SER A 291 -17.72 -11.58 3.94
N PHE A 292 -18.11 -11.62 2.65
CA PHE A 292 -17.76 -12.70 1.74
C PHE A 292 -16.24 -12.81 1.56
N GLY A 293 -15.57 -11.70 1.24
CA GLY A 293 -14.12 -11.66 1.08
C GLY A 293 -13.39 -12.11 2.35
N LEU A 294 -13.82 -11.65 3.53
CA LEU A 294 -13.23 -12.06 4.81
C LEU A 294 -13.45 -13.55 5.10
N ALA A 295 -14.64 -14.10 4.82
CA ALA A 295 -14.93 -15.52 5.01
C ALA A 295 -14.05 -16.40 4.09
N VAL A 296 -14.00 -16.07 2.81
CA VAL A 296 -13.15 -16.79 1.83
C VAL A 296 -11.68 -16.67 2.18
N GLY A 297 -11.21 -15.47 2.58
CA GLY A 297 -9.83 -15.26 3.03
C GLY A 297 -9.48 -16.05 4.29
N THR A 298 -10.42 -16.17 5.24
CA THR A 298 -10.25 -17.00 6.44
C THR A 298 -10.16 -18.48 6.08
N LEU A 299 -11.02 -18.97 5.18
CA LEU A 299 -10.95 -20.36 4.70
C LEU A 299 -9.61 -20.64 4.00
N GLY A 300 -9.13 -19.72 3.17
CA GLY A 300 -7.81 -19.82 2.56
C GLY A 300 -6.68 -19.85 3.60
N ALA A 301 -6.73 -18.98 4.61
CA ALA A 301 -5.73 -18.96 5.70
C ALA A 301 -5.75 -20.25 6.55
N LEU A 302 -6.93 -20.80 6.83
CA LEU A 302 -7.08 -22.11 7.45
C LEU A 302 -6.54 -23.23 6.53
N GLY A 303 -6.73 -23.11 5.22
CA GLY A 303 -6.14 -24.04 4.25
C GLY A 303 -4.61 -24.04 4.29
N VAL A 304 -3.96 -22.87 4.42
CA VAL A 304 -2.50 -22.75 4.64
C VAL A 304 -2.10 -23.44 5.93
N LEU A 305 -2.82 -23.15 7.03
CA LEU A 305 -2.54 -23.70 8.36
C LEU A 305 -2.68 -25.23 8.36
N THR A 306 -3.77 -25.78 7.84
CA THR A 306 -4.00 -27.23 7.79
C THR A 306 -2.99 -27.93 6.88
N SER A 307 -2.65 -27.32 5.73
CA SER A 307 -1.62 -27.87 4.83
C SER A 307 -0.25 -27.95 5.51
N ALA A 308 0.10 -26.94 6.32
CA ALA A 308 1.35 -26.93 7.08
C ALA A 308 1.34 -27.94 8.23
N LEU A 309 0.23 -28.07 8.99
CA LEU A 309 0.07 -29.03 10.09
C LEU A 309 0.14 -30.48 9.60
N LEU A 310 -0.45 -30.77 8.44
CA LEU A 310 -0.49 -32.12 7.87
C LEU A 310 0.72 -32.44 6.98
N GLY A 311 1.65 -31.50 6.79
CA GLY A 311 2.83 -31.71 5.95
C GLY A 311 2.53 -31.99 4.46
N LEU A 312 1.43 -31.42 3.92
CA LEU A 312 0.95 -31.72 2.56
C LEU A 312 1.84 -31.16 1.43
N GLY A 313 2.90 -30.42 1.79
CA GLY A 313 3.85 -29.87 0.82
C GLY A 313 3.43 -28.53 0.22
N PRO A 314 4.17 -28.04 -0.82
CA PRO A 314 4.05 -26.67 -1.31
C PRO A 314 2.78 -26.39 -2.12
N VAL A 315 2.25 -27.37 -2.87
CA VAL A 315 1.12 -27.15 -3.78
C VAL A 315 -0.18 -26.78 -3.06
N PRO A 316 -0.63 -27.51 -2.00
CA PRO A 316 -1.79 -27.09 -1.23
C PRO A 316 -1.61 -25.74 -0.54
N VAL A 317 -0.40 -25.39 -0.06
CA VAL A 317 -0.10 -24.07 0.48
C VAL A 317 -0.26 -23.00 -0.61
N TRP A 318 0.27 -23.23 -1.81
CA TRP A 318 0.12 -22.31 -2.94
C TRP A 318 -1.35 -22.09 -3.33
N CYS A 319 -2.12 -23.16 -3.50
CA CYS A 319 -3.54 -23.07 -3.81
C CYS A 319 -4.33 -22.31 -2.73
N SER A 320 -4.02 -22.55 -1.45
CA SER A 320 -4.66 -21.85 -0.34
C SER A 320 -4.30 -20.37 -0.32
N LEU A 321 -3.06 -20.01 -0.65
CA LEU A 321 -2.64 -18.61 -0.80
C LEU A 321 -3.32 -17.93 -1.99
N ALA A 322 -3.56 -18.64 -3.10
CA ALA A 322 -4.33 -18.11 -4.22
C ALA A 322 -5.78 -17.77 -3.80
N VAL A 323 -6.38 -18.56 -2.91
CA VAL A 323 -7.70 -18.25 -2.31
C VAL A 323 -7.62 -16.99 -1.44
N VAL A 324 -6.58 -16.85 -0.60
CA VAL A 324 -6.39 -15.66 0.25
C VAL A 324 -6.21 -14.40 -0.60
N THR A 325 -5.35 -14.45 -1.61
CA THR A 325 -5.10 -13.30 -2.50
C THR A 325 -6.31 -12.96 -3.35
N GLY A 326 -7.07 -13.97 -3.79
CA GLY A 326 -8.36 -13.78 -4.44
C GLY A 326 -9.37 -13.09 -3.53
N ALA A 327 -9.48 -13.53 -2.28
CA ALA A 327 -10.34 -12.88 -1.28
C ALA A 327 -9.97 -11.41 -1.05
N TRP A 328 -8.67 -11.09 -1.09
CA TRP A 328 -8.16 -9.72 -0.92
C TRP A 328 -8.69 -8.75 -1.98
N GLY A 329 -8.93 -9.22 -3.20
CA GLY A 329 -9.56 -8.44 -4.25
C GLY A 329 -11.00 -7.97 -3.95
N PHE A 330 -11.67 -8.58 -2.96
CA PHE A 330 -12.95 -8.13 -2.41
C PHE A 330 -12.77 -7.31 -1.13
N VAL A 331 -11.90 -7.78 -0.21
CA VAL A 331 -11.74 -7.19 1.13
C VAL A 331 -11.27 -5.74 1.04
N LEU A 332 -10.18 -5.48 0.30
CA LEU A 332 -9.58 -4.15 0.27
C LEU A 332 -10.51 -3.08 -0.29
N PRO A 333 -11.10 -3.23 -1.50
CA PRO A 333 -11.97 -2.21 -2.05
C PRO A 333 -13.27 -2.04 -1.24
N ALA A 334 -13.85 -3.12 -0.72
CA ALA A 334 -15.05 -3.04 0.11
C ALA A 334 -14.79 -2.30 1.44
N ALA A 335 -13.68 -2.59 2.12
CA ALA A 335 -13.29 -1.91 3.36
C ALA A 335 -13.07 -0.42 3.13
N ILE A 336 -12.38 -0.03 2.04
CA ILE A 336 -12.17 1.37 1.67
C ILE A 336 -13.52 2.05 1.43
N THR A 337 -14.41 1.47 0.63
CA THR A 337 -15.71 2.06 0.29
C THR A 337 -16.57 2.26 1.55
N ARG A 338 -16.64 1.25 2.43
CA ARG A 338 -17.41 1.37 3.69
C ARG A 338 -16.87 2.45 4.61
N THR A 339 -15.54 2.52 4.74
CA THR A 339 -14.90 3.56 5.56
C THR A 339 -15.18 4.95 4.99
N GLN A 340 -15.13 5.12 3.66
CA GLN A 340 -15.44 6.39 2.99
C GLN A 340 -16.91 6.81 3.16
N HIS A 341 -17.85 5.86 3.03
CA HIS A 341 -19.28 6.16 3.24
C HIS A 341 -19.57 6.63 4.67
N VAL A 342 -19.01 5.94 5.67
CA VAL A 342 -19.19 6.35 7.08
C VAL A 342 -18.45 7.64 7.41
N GLY A 343 -17.32 7.88 6.75
CA GLY A 343 -16.49 9.07 6.91
C GLY A 343 -16.83 10.23 5.96
N ALA A 344 -18.01 10.23 5.31
CA ALA A 344 -18.38 11.19 4.27
C ALA A 344 -18.35 12.67 4.70
N ALA A 345 -18.46 12.97 6.00
CA ALA A 345 -18.31 14.33 6.52
C ALA A 345 -16.88 14.89 6.34
N HIS A 346 -15.87 14.02 6.32
CA HIS A 346 -14.45 14.38 6.18
C HIS A 346 -13.72 13.39 5.27
N PRO A 347 -14.05 13.31 3.96
CA PRO A 347 -13.62 12.23 3.08
C PRO A 347 -12.09 12.16 2.92
N GLY A 348 -11.41 13.29 2.86
CA GLY A 348 -9.93 13.32 2.80
C GLY A 348 -9.27 12.78 4.07
N THR A 349 -9.78 13.14 5.25
CA THR A 349 -9.28 12.64 6.54
C THR A 349 -9.61 11.14 6.71
N ALA A 350 -10.81 10.71 6.28
CA ALA A 350 -11.20 9.31 6.31
C ALA A 350 -10.30 8.45 5.41
N ALA A 351 -9.97 8.90 4.20
CA ALA A 351 -9.03 8.23 3.30
C ALA A 351 -7.62 8.13 3.89
N ALA A 352 -7.13 9.22 4.48
CA ALA A 352 -5.80 9.26 5.11
C ALA A 352 -5.71 8.32 6.32
N LEU A 353 -6.73 8.29 7.18
CA LEU A 353 -6.81 7.37 8.32
C LEU A 353 -6.90 5.92 7.86
N GLN A 354 -7.80 5.62 6.92
CA GLN A 354 -7.94 4.26 6.38
C GLN A 354 -6.62 3.78 5.78
N GLY A 355 -6.05 4.53 4.83
CA GLY A 355 -4.81 4.15 4.16
C GLY A 355 -3.62 4.09 5.12
N GLY A 356 -3.42 5.14 5.93
CA GLY A 356 -2.32 5.24 6.87
C GLY A 356 -2.34 4.13 7.93
N LEU A 357 -3.49 3.89 8.57
CA LEU A 357 -3.60 2.84 9.59
C LEU A 357 -3.55 1.44 8.96
N THR A 358 -4.24 1.22 7.84
CA THR A 358 -4.27 -0.09 7.19
C THR A 358 -2.88 -0.51 6.72
N PHE A 359 -2.16 0.33 5.99
CA PHE A 359 -0.82 -0.03 5.49
C PHE A 359 0.27 0.14 6.55
N GLY A 360 0.20 1.17 7.40
CA GLY A 360 1.16 1.40 8.47
C GLY A 360 1.16 0.30 9.52
N LEU A 361 -0.01 -0.01 10.09
CA LEU A 361 -0.14 -1.11 11.06
C LEU A 361 -0.13 -2.48 10.35
N GLY A 362 -0.64 -2.56 9.12
CA GLY A 362 -0.58 -3.75 8.29
C GLY A 362 0.85 -4.27 8.13
N GLY A 363 1.81 -3.37 7.96
CA GLY A 363 3.23 -3.69 7.90
C GLY A 363 3.76 -4.47 9.10
N LEU A 364 3.13 -4.39 10.27
CA LEU A 364 3.49 -5.19 11.44
C LEU A 364 3.26 -6.69 11.25
N GLY A 365 2.45 -7.08 10.27
CA GLY A 365 2.26 -8.50 9.92
C GLY A 365 3.54 -9.17 9.41
N THR A 366 4.41 -8.39 8.79
CA THR A 366 5.64 -8.93 8.20
C THR A 366 6.58 -9.56 9.24
N PRO A 367 6.98 -8.88 10.34
CA PRO A 367 7.88 -9.46 11.33
C PRO A 367 7.19 -10.47 12.26
N LEU A 368 5.85 -10.44 12.39
CA LEU A 368 5.13 -11.37 13.29
C LEU A 368 5.35 -12.83 12.90
N ALA A 369 5.12 -13.18 11.64
CA ALA A 369 5.34 -14.54 11.15
C ALA A 369 6.84 -14.91 11.11
N GLY A 370 7.71 -13.92 10.82
CA GLY A 370 9.16 -14.08 10.87
C GLY A 370 9.70 -14.37 12.26
N ALA A 371 9.20 -13.68 13.28
CA ALA A 371 9.56 -13.91 14.68
C ALA A 371 9.12 -15.31 15.19
N LEU A 372 8.07 -15.88 14.59
CA LEU A 372 7.59 -17.23 14.84
C LEU A 372 8.32 -18.30 13.99
N GLY A 373 9.46 -17.96 13.37
CA GLY A 373 10.31 -18.87 12.62
C GLY A 373 10.15 -18.84 11.09
N GLY A 374 9.27 -18.00 10.54
CA GLY A 374 9.14 -17.80 9.08
C GLY A 374 8.68 -19.02 8.29
N THR A 375 8.00 -19.96 8.94
CA THR A 375 7.52 -21.22 8.36
C THR A 375 6.08 -21.10 7.83
N ALA A 376 5.63 -22.07 7.02
CA ALA A 376 4.26 -22.16 6.56
C ALA A 376 3.25 -22.24 7.74
N LEU A 377 3.64 -22.91 8.82
CA LEU A 377 2.85 -23.02 10.05
C LEU A 377 2.69 -21.65 10.71
N ALA A 378 3.78 -20.92 10.92
CA ALA A 378 3.78 -19.57 11.50
C ALA A 378 2.95 -18.61 10.65
N MET A 379 3.16 -18.61 9.33
CA MET A 379 2.42 -17.79 8.37
C MET A 379 0.92 -18.10 8.42
N GLY A 380 0.53 -19.37 8.31
CA GLY A 380 -0.86 -19.82 8.35
C GLY A 380 -1.56 -19.49 9.66
N SER A 381 -0.87 -19.64 10.80
CA SER A 381 -1.40 -19.32 12.13
C SER A 381 -1.70 -17.82 12.29
N VAL A 382 -0.74 -16.96 11.94
CA VAL A 382 -0.91 -15.49 11.99
C VAL A 382 -2.06 -15.04 11.09
N MET A 383 -2.10 -15.56 9.84
CA MET A 383 -3.16 -15.23 8.89
C MET A 383 -4.52 -15.68 9.39
N ALA A 384 -4.67 -16.93 9.86
CA ALA A 384 -5.94 -17.49 10.32
C ALA A 384 -6.50 -16.71 11.52
N VAL A 385 -5.67 -16.42 12.52
CA VAL A 385 -6.09 -15.65 13.70
C VAL A 385 -6.55 -14.25 13.34
N LEU A 386 -5.78 -13.53 12.54
CA LEU A 386 -6.08 -12.15 12.20
C LEU A 386 -7.27 -12.00 11.23
N MET A 387 -7.40 -12.92 10.27
CA MET A 387 -8.57 -12.94 9.38
C MET A 387 -9.84 -13.31 10.16
N ALA A 388 -9.79 -14.29 11.07
CA ALA A 388 -10.91 -14.64 11.93
C ALA A 388 -11.29 -13.46 12.84
N ALA A 389 -10.32 -12.76 13.43
CA ALA A 389 -10.57 -11.56 14.22
C ALA A 389 -11.24 -10.45 13.38
N ALA A 390 -10.81 -10.24 12.13
CA ALA A 390 -11.44 -9.30 11.21
C ALA A 390 -12.90 -9.68 10.91
N VAL A 391 -13.20 -10.98 10.71
CA VAL A 391 -14.59 -11.48 10.56
C VAL A 391 -15.42 -11.13 11.78
N VAL A 392 -14.93 -11.38 12.99
CA VAL A 392 -15.65 -11.08 14.24
C VAL A 392 -15.96 -9.58 14.35
N VAL A 393 -14.98 -8.70 14.10
CA VAL A 393 -15.17 -7.25 14.12
C VAL A 393 -16.22 -6.82 13.09
N GLN A 394 -16.16 -7.36 11.87
CA GLN A 394 -17.13 -7.07 10.80
C GLN A 394 -18.55 -7.50 11.18
N LEU A 395 -18.71 -8.69 11.75
CA LEU A 395 -20.02 -9.19 12.19
C LEU A 395 -20.63 -8.33 13.32
N VAL A 396 -19.80 -7.88 14.26
CA VAL A 396 -20.25 -6.95 15.31
C VAL A 396 -20.67 -5.60 14.71
N ALA A 397 -19.89 -5.08 13.76
CA ALA A 397 -20.19 -3.81 13.09
C ALA A 397 -21.54 -3.85 12.33
N THR A 398 -21.79 -4.93 11.58
CA THR A 398 -23.01 -5.11 10.80
C THR A 398 -24.24 -5.38 11.66
N ARG A 399 -24.10 -6.11 12.79
CA ARG A 399 -25.22 -6.32 13.73
C ARG A 399 -25.69 -5.01 14.37
N ARG A 400 -24.77 -4.17 14.84
CA ARG A 400 -25.09 -2.85 15.40
C ARG A 400 -25.79 -1.95 14.38
N ALA A 401 -25.40 -2.02 13.11
CA ALA A 401 -26.03 -1.27 12.05
C ALA A 401 -27.51 -1.63 11.80
N ARG A 402 -27.91 -2.87 12.11
CA ARG A 402 -29.31 -3.34 11.97
C ARG A 402 -30.18 -2.98 13.18
N VAL A 403 -29.56 -2.73 14.32
CA VAL A 403 -30.29 -2.32 15.55
C VAL A 403 -30.54 -0.82 15.56
N ASP A 404 -29.64 -0.04 14.92
CA ASP A 404 -29.74 1.44 14.85
C ASP A 404 -30.56 1.94 13.63
N ALA A 405 -31.01 1.03 12.74
CA ALA A 405 -31.84 1.31 11.56
C ALA A 405 -33.28 0.89 11.76
#